data_5955a236ae7d9c58e4c31c935afff37c
#
_entry.id   5955a236ae7d9c58e4c31c935afff37c
#
_cell.length_a   1.000
_cell.length_b   1.000
_cell.length_c   1.000
_cell.angle_alpha   90.00
_cell.angle_beta   90.00
_cell.angle_gamma   90.00
#
_symmetry.space_group_name_H-M   'P 1'
#
loop_
_entity.id
_entity.type
_entity.pdbx_description
1 polymer ?
#
loop_
_entity_poly.entity_id
_entity_poly.type
_entity_poly.pdbx_seq_one_letter_code
_entity_poly.pdbx_strand_id
1 'polypeptide(L)'
;MIVYFLPLIAVALLCVPFLFMAKKLKTGKACKRAFIGNLCSFFGVMLIALILPIGNFVSAASEQGAAAALSTGDGLGYLAAALAVGLACIGSGIAVAAGAPAAIGAVSEDPKAFVKALIFVVLGEGIALYGLLIAILIISGVQQ
;
A
#
# COMPACT_ATOMS: atom_id res chain seq x y z
N MET A 1 -23.04 0.62 8.50
CA MET A 1 -23.04 -0.62 7.70
C MET A 1 -22.37 -0.42 6.34
N ILE A 2 -22.73 0.57 5.52
CA ILE A 2 -22.14 0.81 4.20
C ILE A 2 -20.62 1.07 4.26
N VAL A 3 -20.13 1.75 5.29
CA VAL A 3 -18.72 2.11 5.46
C VAL A 3 -17.80 0.86 5.56
N TYR A 4 -18.29 -0.25 6.12
CA TYR A 4 -17.52 -1.49 6.22
C TYR A 4 -17.38 -2.24 4.88
N PHE A 5 -18.27 -1.96 3.91
CA PHE A 5 -18.18 -2.55 2.58
C PHE A 5 -17.30 -1.74 1.61
N LEU A 6 -16.98 -0.49 1.95
CA LEU A 6 -16.18 0.39 1.11
C LEU A 6 -14.78 -0.18 0.80
N PRO A 7 -14.00 -0.69 1.77
CA PRO A 7 -12.71 -1.31 1.48
C PRO A 7 -12.84 -2.59 0.65
N LEU A 8 -13.92 -3.35 0.84
CA LEU A 8 -14.17 -4.58 0.09
C LEU A 8 -14.51 -4.28 -1.37
N ILE A 9 -15.25 -3.21 -1.62
CA ILE A 9 -15.55 -2.70 -2.97
C ILE A 9 -14.27 -2.20 -3.64
N ALA A 10 -13.40 -1.48 -2.92
CA ALA A 10 -12.13 -0.99 -3.44
C ALA A 10 -11.20 -2.16 -3.84
N VAL A 11 -11.10 -3.19 -3.01
CA VAL A 11 -10.33 -4.42 -3.31
C VAL A 11 -10.93 -5.16 -4.50
N ALA A 12 -12.25 -5.31 -4.57
CA ALA A 12 -12.92 -5.93 -5.71
C ALA A 12 -12.64 -5.17 -7.01
N LEU A 13 -12.71 -3.85 -6.99
CA LEU A 13 -12.47 -2.97 -8.13
C LEU A 13 -11.02 -3.06 -8.64
N LEU A 14 -10.06 -3.31 -7.74
CA LEU A 14 -8.67 -3.56 -8.09
C LEU A 14 -8.42 -4.99 -8.63
N CYS A 15 -9.12 -5.99 -8.08
CA CYS A 15 -8.94 -7.39 -8.46
C CYS A 15 -9.66 -7.75 -9.77
N VAL A 16 -10.82 -7.15 -10.06
CA VAL A 16 -11.63 -7.46 -11.25
C VAL A 16 -10.86 -7.27 -12.57
N PRO A 17 -10.19 -6.13 -12.83
CA PRO A 17 -9.43 -5.96 -14.06
C PRO A 17 -8.26 -6.96 -14.17
N PHE A 18 -7.66 -7.35 -13.05
CA PHE A 18 -6.58 -8.34 -13.01
C PHE A 18 -7.09 -9.74 -13.41
N LEU A 19 -8.27 -10.15 -12.92
CA LEU A 19 -8.91 -11.42 -13.29
C LEU A 19 -9.33 -11.45 -14.76
N PHE A 20 -9.82 -10.32 -15.29
CA PHE A 20 -10.13 -10.20 -16.72
C PHE A 20 -8.86 -10.27 -17.58
N MET A 21 -7.76 -9.71 -17.10
CA MET A 21 -6.47 -9.73 -17.76
C MET A 21 -5.92 -11.16 -17.85
N ALA A 22 -6.00 -11.93 -16.79
CA ALA A 22 -5.53 -13.32 -16.75
C ALA A 22 -6.26 -14.24 -17.75
N LYS A 23 -7.55 -13.97 -18.04
CA LYS A 23 -8.37 -14.80 -18.92
C LYS A 23 -8.29 -14.44 -20.41
N LYS A 24 -7.91 -13.22 -20.79
CA LYS A 24 -8.12 -12.71 -22.16
C LYS A 24 -6.85 -12.30 -22.93
N LEU A 25 -5.66 -12.34 -22.32
CA LEU A 25 -4.46 -11.77 -22.93
C LEU A 25 -3.55 -12.82 -23.54
N LYS A 26 -3.68 -12.97 -24.87
CA LYS A 26 -2.74 -13.72 -25.73
C LYS A 26 -1.74 -12.82 -26.47
N THR A 27 -1.80 -11.48 -26.34
CA THR A 27 -1.01 -10.56 -27.15
C THR A 27 -0.32 -9.49 -26.26
N GLY A 28 1.01 -9.33 -26.39
CA GLY A 28 1.82 -8.46 -25.55
C GLY A 28 1.41 -6.97 -25.51
N LYS A 29 0.87 -6.41 -26.61
CA LYS A 29 0.40 -5.02 -26.65
C LYS A 29 -0.88 -4.81 -25.81
N ALA A 30 -1.77 -5.78 -25.78
CA ALA A 30 -2.99 -5.73 -24.95
C ALA A 30 -2.65 -5.88 -23.47
N CYS A 31 -1.63 -6.70 -23.14
CA CYS A 31 -1.12 -6.86 -21.78
C CYS A 31 -0.57 -5.54 -21.22
N LYS A 32 0.23 -4.80 -22.00
CA LYS A 32 0.79 -3.50 -21.58
C LYS A 32 -0.29 -2.45 -21.30
N ARG A 33 -1.32 -2.35 -22.15
CA ARG A 33 -2.45 -1.43 -21.94
C ARG A 33 -3.27 -1.78 -20.71
N ALA A 34 -3.55 -3.07 -20.49
CA ALA A 34 -4.30 -3.52 -19.34
C ALA A 34 -3.51 -3.33 -18.04
N PHE A 35 -2.19 -3.53 -18.05
CA PHE A 35 -1.32 -3.24 -16.91
C PHE A 35 -1.30 -1.76 -16.56
N ILE A 36 -1.13 -0.88 -17.55
CA ILE A 36 -1.18 0.58 -17.35
C ILE A 36 -2.57 1.00 -16.83
N GLY A 37 -3.65 0.46 -17.39
CA GLY A 37 -5.01 0.74 -16.95
C GLY A 37 -5.25 0.34 -15.48
N ASN A 38 -4.76 -0.82 -15.07
CA ASN A 38 -4.85 -1.27 -13.68
C ASN A 38 -4.01 -0.40 -12.74
N LEU A 39 -2.81 0.00 -13.17
CA LEU A 39 -1.95 0.91 -12.42
C LEU A 39 -2.62 2.29 -12.23
N CYS A 40 -3.20 2.86 -13.29
CA CYS A 40 -3.96 4.11 -13.21
C CYS A 40 -5.19 3.99 -12.31
N SER A 41 -5.91 2.86 -12.37
CA SER A 41 -7.04 2.58 -11.48
C SER A 41 -6.62 2.51 -10.01
N PHE A 42 -5.50 1.86 -9.73
CA PHE A 42 -4.93 1.77 -8.37
C PHE A 42 -4.59 3.16 -7.82
N PHE A 43 -3.84 3.96 -8.57
CA PHE A 43 -3.51 5.33 -8.16
C PHE A 43 -4.75 6.22 -8.07
N GLY A 44 -5.74 6.04 -8.95
CA GLY A 44 -7.01 6.76 -8.90
C GLY A 44 -7.80 6.45 -7.63
N VAL A 45 -7.96 5.18 -7.27
CA VAL A 45 -8.62 4.76 -6.02
C VAL A 45 -7.86 5.26 -4.80
N MET A 46 -6.52 5.20 -4.83
CA MET A 46 -5.68 5.71 -3.74
C MET A 46 -5.84 7.22 -3.54
N LEU A 47 -5.85 8.01 -4.63
CA LEU A 47 -6.10 9.45 -4.57
C LEU A 47 -7.50 9.78 -4.03
N ILE A 48 -8.52 9.06 -4.49
CA ILE A 48 -9.89 9.24 -4.00
C ILE A 48 -9.96 8.90 -2.51
N ALA A 49 -9.34 7.81 -2.08
CA ALA A 49 -9.29 7.41 -0.68
C ALA A 49 -8.52 8.40 0.21
N LEU A 50 -7.58 9.15 -0.37
CA LEU A 50 -6.86 10.22 0.33
C LEU A 50 -7.68 11.50 0.44
N ILE A 51 -8.40 11.88 -0.64
CA ILE A 51 -9.13 13.15 -0.74
C ILE A 51 -10.46 13.09 0.02
N LEU A 52 -11.21 11.99 -0.04
CA LEU A 52 -12.52 11.85 0.63
C LEU A 52 -12.46 12.05 2.15
N PRO A 53 -11.50 11.45 2.90
CA PRO A 53 -11.39 11.69 4.33
C PRO A 53 -11.02 13.13 4.68
N ILE A 54 -10.24 13.83 3.84
CA ILE A 54 -9.86 15.23 4.08
C ILE A 54 -11.08 16.12 4.10
N GLY A 55 -12.03 15.92 3.19
CA GLY A 55 -13.32 16.65 3.19
C GLY A 55 -14.12 16.44 4.48
N ASN A 56 -14.18 15.22 4.98
CA ASN A 56 -14.86 14.90 6.23
C ASN A 56 -14.12 15.44 7.47
N PHE A 57 -12.78 15.46 7.46
CA PHE A 57 -11.96 16.06 8.52
C PHE A 57 -12.19 17.56 8.62
N VAL A 58 -12.27 18.26 7.50
CA VAL A 58 -12.53 19.71 7.47
C VAL A 58 -13.95 20.01 7.98
N SER A 59 -14.95 19.21 7.61
CA SER A 59 -16.32 19.36 8.09
C SER A 59 -16.46 19.05 9.59
N ALA A 60 -15.83 17.98 10.06
CA ALA A 60 -15.83 17.62 11.48
C ALA A 60 -15.11 18.66 12.36
N ALA A 61 -14.05 19.29 11.85
CA ALA A 61 -13.35 20.37 12.55
C ALA A 61 -14.19 21.65 12.63
N SER A 62 -15.16 21.86 11.71
CA SER A 62 -16.05 23.02 11.71
C SER A 62 -17.31 22.82 12.57
N GLU A 63 -17.77 21.58 12.77
CA GLU A 63 -18.98 21.28 13.55
C GLU A 63 -18.71 20.97 15.04
N GLN A 64 -17.53 20.49 15.38
CA GLN A 64 -17.13 20.24 16.76
C GLN A 64 -16.17 21.33 17.24
N GLY A 65 -16.75 22.45 17.61
CA GLY A 65 -16.04 23.41 18.45
C GLY A 65 -15.51 22.68 19.68
N ALA A 66 -14.18 22.64 19.82
CA ALA A 66 -13.44 22.24 21.03
C ALA A 66 -13.59 20.78 21.52
N ALA A 67 -13.74 19.80 20.65
CA ALA A 67 -13.52 18.41 21.04
C ALA A 67 -12.07 18.01 20.76
N ALA A 68 -11.27 17.94 21.84
CA ALA A 68 -9.92 17.40 21.90
C ALA A 68 -9.00 17.89 20.76
N ALA A 69 -8.56 19.14 20.85
CA ALA A 69 -7.38 19.55 20.10
C ALA A 69 -6.27 18.55 20.46
N LEU A 70 -5.88 17.72 19.48
CA LEU A 70 -4.73 16.83 19.61
C LEU A 70 -3.58 17.68 20.18
N SER A 71 -2.97 17.22 21.27
CA SER A 71 -1.82 17.93 21.79
C SER A 71 -0.76 18.00 20.68
N THR A 72 0.07 19.01 20.69
CA THR A 72 1.18 19.10 19.71
C THR A 72 2.04 17.84 19.75
N GLY A 73 2.16 17.20 20.91
CA GLY A 73 2.87 15.93 21.11
C GLY A 73 2.20 14.77 20.35
N ASP A 74 0.88 14.65 20.45
CA ASP A 74 0.13 13.60 19.78
C ASP A 74 0.20 13.75 18.24
N GLY A 75 0.09 14.98 17.75
CA GLY A 75 0.24 15.28 16.33
C GLY A 75 1.63 14.90 15.79
N LEU A 76 2.68 15.18 16.53
CA LEU A 76 4.04 14.77 16.18
C LEU A 76 4.21 13.25 16.23
N GLY A 77 3.56 12.56 17.18
CA GLY A 77 3.55 11.11 17.25
C GLY A 77 2.92 10.48 16.02
N TYR A 78 1.76 10.95 15.58
CA TYR A 78 1.14 10.47 14.34
C TYR A 78 1.99 10.77 13.09
N LEU A 79 2.63 11.93 13.03
CA LEU A 79 3.55 12.26 11.95
C LEU A 79 4.77 11.32 11.95
N ALA A 80 5.35 11.04 13.09
CA ALA A 80 6.47 10.11 13.23
C ALA A 80 6.08 8.69 12.80
N ALA A 81 4.89 8.21 13.18
CA ALA A 81 4.36 6.92 12.74
C ALA A 81 4.17 6.88 11.21
N ALA A 82 3.60 7.93 10.63
CA ALA A 82 3.42 8.03 9.18
C ALA A 82 4.77 8.01 8.42
N LEU A 83 5.77 8.73 8.93
CA LEU A 83 7.13 8.73 8.37
C LEU A 83 7.81 7.36 8.51
N ALA A 84 7.65 6.68 9.63
CA ALA A 84 8.22 5.35 9.84
C ALA A 84 7.72 4.35 8.79
N VAL A 85 6.41 4.29 8.56
CA VAL A 85 5.82 3.43 7.51
C VAL A 85 6.22 3.91 6.12
N GLY A 86 6.10 5.22 5.85
CA GLY A 86 6.35 5.78 4.52
C GLY A 86 7.77 5.54 4.05
N LEU A 87 8.77 5.82 4.88
CA LEU A 87 10.18 5.59 4.55
C LEU A 87 10.51 4.09 4.42
N ALA A 88 9.94 3.25 5.30
CA ALA A 88 10.11 1.81 5.22
C ALA A 88 9.51 1.24 3.92
N CYS A 89 8.33 1.70 3.50
CA CYS A 89 7.72 1.29 2.24
C CYS A 89 8.55 1.73 1.02
N ILE A 90 9.14 2.92 1.03
CA ILE A 90 10.06 3.37 -0.03
C ILE A 90 11.29 2.46 -0.10
N GLY A 91 11.92 2.18 1.06
CA GLY A 91 13.08 1.29 1.14
C GLY A 91 12.76 -0.12 0.66
N SER A 92 11.64 -0.70 1.10
CA SER A 92 11.14 -1.98 0.64
C SER A 92 10.88 -1.99 -0.88
N GLY A 93 10.24 -0.95 -1.41
CA GLY A 93 9.97 -0.82 -2.84
C GLY A 93 11.25 -0.80 -3.67
N ILE A 94 12.31 -0.11 -3.22
CA ILE A 94 13.62 -0.10 -3.89
C ILE A 94 14.26 -1.50 -3.84
N ALA A 95 14.23 -2.16 -2.68
CA ALA A 95 14.79 -3.50 -2.51
C ALA A 95 14.09 -4.53 -3.41
N VAL A 96 12.76 -4.52 -3.45
CA VAL A 96 11.96 -5.43 -4.28
C VAL A 96 12.11 -5.11 -5.76
N ALA A 97 12.20 -3.83 -6.15
CA ALA A 97 12.40 -3.43 -7.54
C ALA A 97 13.72 -3.97 -8.11
N ALA A 98 14.77 -4.09 -7.29
CA ALA A 98 16.03 -4.72 -7.69
C ALA A 98 15.99 -6.24 -7.56
N GLY A 99 15.42 -6.77 -6.48
CA GLY A 99 15.42 -8.19 -6.15
C GLY A 99 14.47 -9.03 -7.00
N ALA A 100 13.27 -8.53 -7.30
CA ALA A 100 12.27 -9.32 -8.02
C ALA A 100 12.66 -9.66 -9.47
N PRO A 101 13.20 -8.75 -10.30
CA PRO A 101 13.69 -9.11 -11.63
C PRO A 101 14.83 -10.14 -11.59
N ALA A 102 15.76 -9.99 -10.64
CA ALA A 102 16.85 -10.94 -10.45
C ALA A 102 16.34 -12.33 -10.04
N ALA A 103 15.36 -12.37 -9.13
CA ALA A 103 14.70 -13.60 -8.69
C ALA A 103 13.97 -14.30 -9.86
N ILE A 104 13.23 -13.54 -10.67
CA ILE A 104 12.53 -14.06 -11.85
C ILE A 104 13.55 -14.61 -12.87
N GLY A 105 14.66 -13.89 -13.10
CA GLY A 105 15.74 -14.34 -13.98
C GLY A 105 16.33 -15.68 -13.50
N ALA A 106 16.69 -15.78 -12.24
CA ALA A 106 17.24 -17.00 -11.64
C ALA A 106 16.30 -18.21 -11.75
N VAL A 107 14.98 -18.00 -11.53
CA VAL A 107 13.96 -19.04 -11.65
C VAL A 107 13.75 -19.46 -13.11
N SER A 108 13.90 -18.52 -14.05
CA SER A 108 13.80 -18.80 -15.49
C SER A 108 14.95 -19.69 -16.00
N GLU A 109 16.13 -19.57 -15.41
CA GLU A 109 17.31 -20.39 -15.73
C GLU A 109 17.28 -21.73 -15.00
N ASP A 110 16.94 -21.75 -13.72
CA ASP A 110 16.79 -22.95 -12.91
C ASP A 110 15.53 -22.90 -12.05
N PRO A 111 14.48 -23.67 -12.40
CA PRO A 111 13.27 -23.74 -11.61
C PRO A 111 13.45 -24.16 -10.15
N LYS A 112 14.57 -24.87 -9.83
CA LYS A 112 14.90 -25.27 -8.45
C LYS A 112 15.35 -24.08 -7.60
N ALA A 113 15.74 -22.96 -8.22
CA ALA A 113 16.10 -21.73 -7.53
C ALA A 113 14.89 -20.97 -6.95
N PHE A 114 13.65 -21.37 -7.25
CA PHE A 114 12.43 -20.65 -6.86
C PHE A 114 12.38 -20.28 -5.37
N VAL A 115 12.57 -21.25 -4.49
CA VAL A 115 12.48 -21.01 -3.03
C VAL A 115 13.58 -20.06 -2.57
N LYS A 116 14.81 -20.22 -3.06
CA LYS A 116 15.94 -19.35 -2.70
C LYS A 116 15.69 -17.92 -3.20
N ALA A 117 15.24 -17.77 -4.42
CA ALA A 117 14.94 -16.49 -5.04
C ALA A 117 13.80 -15.77 -4.30
N LEU A 118 12.73 -16.50 -3.92
CA LEU A 118 11.61 -15.97 -3.17
C LEU A 118 12.02 -15.43 -1.80
N ILE A 119 12.92 -16.09 -1.09
CA ILE A 119 13.41 -15.63 0.22
C ILE A 119 14.03 -14.24 0.13
N PHE A 120 14.83 -13.95 -0.90
CA PHE A 120 15.43 -12.62 -1.07
C PHE A 120 14.39 -11.53 -1.33
N VAL A 121 13.33 -11.82 -2.09
CA VAL A 121 12.23 -10.88 -2.32
C VAL A 121 11.48 -10.61 -1.02
N VAL A 122 11.13 -11.66 -0.27
CA VAL A 122 10.41 -11.55 1.01
C VAL A 122 11.21 -10.79 2.06
N LEU A 123 12.54 -10.96 2.10
CA LEU A 123 13.40 -10.16 2.98
C LEU A 123 13.30 -8.66 2.65
N GLY A 124 13.21 -8.31 1.36
CA GLY A 124 12.99 -6.92 0.93
C GLY A 124 11.65 -6.36 1.41
N GLU A 125 10.59 -7.17 1.38
CA GLU A 125 9.26 -6.79 1.89
C GLU A 125 9.23 -6.66 3.42
N GLY A 126 10.04 -7.43 4.14
CA GLY A 126 10.17 -7.39 5.59
C GLY A 126 10.53 -6.00 6.14
N ILE A 127 11.21 -5.17 5.35
CA ILE A 127 11.55 -3.79 5.73
C ILE A 127 10.27 -2.97 5.97
N ALA A 128 9.27 -3.09 5.10
CA ALA A 128 8.00 -2.38 5.25
C ALA A 128 7.21 -2.86 6.48
N LEU A 129 7.23 -4.17 6.76
CA LEU A 129 6.58 -4.74 7.94
C LEU A 129 7.22 -4.22 9.25
N TYR A 130 8.55 -4.07 9.26
CA TYR A 130 9.23 -3.49 10.41
C TYR A 130 8.83 -2.03 10.65
N GLY A 131 8.73 -1.22 9.58
CA GLY A 131 8.24 0.15 9.66
C GLY A 131 6.81 0.23 10.18
N LEU A 132 5.93 -0.69 9.74
CA LEU A 132 4.57 -0.80 10.25
C LEU A 132 4.54 -1.14 11.74
N LEU A 133 5.39 -2.07 12.20
CA LEU A 133 5.51 -2.41 13.62
C LEU A 133 5.88 -1.19 14.47
N ILE A 134 6.88 -0.43 14.05
CA ILE A 134 7.29 0.80 14.74
C ILE A 134 6.16 1.83 14.78
N ALA A 135 5.43 2.01 13.68
CA ALA A 135 4.30 2.93 13.64
C ALA A 135 3.18 2.53 14.62
N ILE A 136 2.86 1.24 14.72
CA ILE A 136 1.87 0.72 15.68
C ILE A 136 2.33 1.00 17.11
N LEU A 137 3.62 0.79 17.43
CA LEU A 137 4.17 1.08 18.75
C LEU A 137 4.08 2.57 19.10
N ILE A 138 4.38 3.45 18.13
CA ILE A 138 4.27 4.91 18.33
C ILE A 138 2.82 5.29 18.60
N ILE A 139 1.87 4.83 17.75
CA ILE A 139 0.45 5.15 17.89
C ILE A 139 -0.11 4.63 19.21
N SER A 140 0.25 3.42 19.63
CA SER A 140 -0.18 2.88 20.91
C SER A 140 0.38 3.64 22.11
N GLY A 141 1.59 4.23 21.98
CA GLY A 141 2.17 5.11 23.00
C GLY A 141 1.53 6.48 23.08
N VAL A 142 1.02 7.02 21.97
CA VAL A 142 0.30 8.30 21.91
C VAL A 142 -1.09 8.20 22.53
N GLN A 143 -1.71 7.02 22.52
CA GLN A 143 -3.07 6.79 23.04
C GLN A 143 -3.13 6.47 24.54
N GLN A 144 -2.01 6.40 25.23
CA GLN A 144 -1.93 6.17 26.69
C GLN A 144 -1.77 7.47 27.45
#